data_b7c18fc7ee582d7e03a2e3221aafa9ba
#
_entry.id   b7c18fc7ee582d7e03a2e3221aafa9ba
#
_cell.length_a   1.000
_cell.length_b   1.000
_cell.length_c   1.000
_cell.angle_alpha   90.00
_cell.angle_beta   90.00
_cell.angle_gamma   90.00
#
_symmetry.space_group_name_H-M   'P 1'
#
loop_
_entity.id
_entity.type
_entity.pdbx_description
1 polymer ?
#
loop_
_entity_poly.entity_id
_entity_poly.type
_entity_poly.pdbx_seq_one_letter_code
_entity_poly.pdbx_strand_id
1 'polypeptide(L)' 'SSFMGVSWHKGTKRWVAQMWINRKNTTLGYFADPAEAGAAYIEAKRKHHIGCTI' A
#
# COMPACT_ATOMS: atom_id res chain seq x y z
N SER A 1 9.42 2.36 13.00
CA SER A 1 8.60 2.91 12.16
C SER A 1 8.20 2.13 10.97
N SER A 2 7.20 2.51 10.30
CA SER A 2 6.67 1.73 9.23
C SER A 2 6.82 2.48 7.92
N PHE A 3 6.68 1.77 6.84
CA PHE A 3 6.68 2.38 5.54
C PHE A 3 5.38 3.12 5.34
N MET A 4 5.43 4.14 4.48
CA MET A 4 4.24 4.88 4.21
C MET A 4 3.19 3.96 3.56
N GLY A 5 2.00 3.98 4.07
CA GLY A 5 0.93 3.17 3.50
C GLY A 5 1.00 1.69 3.86
N VAL A 6 1.91 1.30 4.73
CA VAL A 6 2.08 -0.09 5.10
C VAL A 6 1.85 -0.25 6.60
N SER A 7 1.08 -1.25 6.98
CA SER A 7 0.79 -1.51 8.38
C SER A 7 0.92 -2.99 8.68
N TRP A 8 1.16 -3.31 9.94
CA TRP A 8 1.24 -4.69 10.37
C TRP A 8 -0.15 -5.20 10.73
N HIS A 9 -0.56 -6.29 10.16
CA HIS A 9 -1.86 -6.87 10.44
C HIS A 9 -1.69 -8.09 11.32
N LYS A 10 -2.09 -7.96 12.57
CA LYS A 10 -1.89 -9.06 13.52
C LYS A 10 -2.71 -10.28 13.16
N GLY A 11 -3.89 -10.08 12.66
CA GLY A 11 -4.77 -11.21 12.37
C GLY A 11 -4.16 -12.20 11.39
N THR A 12 -3.55 -11.69 10.32
CA THR A 12 -2.95 -12.54 9.33
C THR A 12 -1.45 -12.65 9.54
N LYS A 13 -0.90 -11.87 10.47
CA LYS A 13 0.55 -11.81 10.71
C LYS A 13 1.26 -11.48 9.42
N ARG A 14 0.75 -10.50 8.71
CA ARG A 14 1.35 -10.04 7.47
C ARG A 14 1.30 -8.54 7.41
N TRP A 15 2.04 -7.99 6.48
CA TRP A 15 2.03 -6.56 6.26
C TRP A 15 0.98 -6.25 5.22
N VAL A 16 0.20 -5.22 5.48
CA VAL A 16 -0.85 -4.84 4.55
C VAL A 16 -0.50 -3.49 3.95
N ALA A 17 -0.59 -3.41 2.63
CA ALA A 17 -0.34 -2.16 1.94
C ALA A 17 -1.67 -1.52 1.63
N GLN A 18 -1.82 -0.27 2.02
CA GLN A 18 -3.06 0.46 1.81
C GLN A 18 -2.77 1.79 1.17
N MET A 19 -3.72 2.29 0.41
CA MET A 19 -3.56 3.54 -0.27
C MET A 19 -4.88 4.29 -0.25
N TRP A 20 -4.80 5.61 -0.13
CA TRP A 20 -5.99 6.45 -0.11
C TRP A 20 -6.30 6.84 -1.53
N ILE A 21 -7.38 6.27 -2.08
CA ILE A 21 -7.76 6.52 -3.47
C ILE A 21 -9.21 6.96 -3.51
N ASN A 22 -9.46 8.07 -4.18
CA ASN A 22 -10.83 8.60 -4.29
C ASN A 22 -11.49 8.73 -2.94
N ARG A 23 -10.73 9.22 -1.97
CA ARG A 23 -11.24 9.41 -0.61
C ARG A 23 -11.63 8.10 0.02
N LYS A 24 -11.03 7.00 -0.42
CA LYS A 24 -11.31 5.70 0.15
C LYS A 24 -10.02 5.02 0.50
N ASN A 25 -10.00 4.32 1.62
CA ASN A 25 -8.84 3.55 2.01
C ASN A 25 -8.90 2.23 1.27
N THR A 26 -7.97 2.02 0.37
CA THR A 26 -7.98 0.83 -0.48
C THR A 26 -6.82 -0.08 -0.09
N THR A 27 -7.11 -1.33 0.16
CA THR A 27 -6.08 -2.30 0.49
C THR A 27 -5.47 -2.85 -0.78
N LEU A 28 -4.17 -2.75 -0.91
CA LEU A 28 -3.49 -3.24 -2.10
C LEU A 28 -3.20 -4.73 -1.99
N GLY A 29 -2.95 -5.21 -0.79
CA GLY A 29 -2.68 -6.62 -0.62
C GLY A 29 -1.96 -6.89 0.68
N TYR A 30 -1.74 -8.17 0.97
CA TYR A 30 -1.03 -8.59 2.16
C TYR A 30 0.29 -9.21 1.75
N PHE A 31 1.34 -8.89 2.47
CA PHE A 31 2.67 -9.34 2.13
C PHE A 31 3.40 -9.83 3.38
N ALA A 32 4.26 -10.79 3.20
CA ALA A 32 5.01 -11.33 4.33
C ALA A 32 6.15 -10.40 4.72
N ASP A 33 6.51 -9.48 3.83
CA ASP A 33 7.66 -8.62 4.05
C ASP A 33 7.23 -7.17 3.91
N PRO A 34 7.63 -6.29 4.83
CA PRO A 34 7.27 -4.88 4.70
C PRO A 34 7.88 -4.25 3.45
N ALA A 35 9.02 -4.74 3.01
CA ALA A 35 9.63 -4.21 1.81
C ALA A 35 8.76 -4.50 0.60
N GLU A 36 8.17 -5.68 0.56
CA GLU A 36 7.29 -6.03 -0.54
C GLU A 36 6.02 -5.18 -0.51
N ALA A 37 5.49 -4.98 0.69
CA ALA A 37 4.30 -4.16 0.82
C ALA A 37 4.60 -2.73 0.38
N GLY A 38 5.77 -2.23 0.73
CA GLY A 38 6.18 -0.91 0.31
C GLY A 38 6.32 -0.80 -1.19
N ALA A 39 6.87 -1.84 -1.81
CA ALA A 39 7.02 -1.86 -3.25
C ALA A 39 5.65 -1.84 -3.92
N ALA A 40 4.71 -2.60 -3.38
CA ALA A 40 3.36 -2.62 -3.94
C ALA A 40 2.72 -1.25 -3.82
N TYR A 41 2.94 -0.58 -2.70
CA TYR A 41 2.40 0.75 -2.50
C TYR A 41 2.97 1.72 -3.53
N ILE A 42 4.27 1.67 -3.74
CA ILE A 42 4.91 2.55 -4.70
C ILE A 42 4.40 2.28 -6.11
N GLU A 43 4.24 1.02 -6.45
CA GLU A 43 3.74 0.66 -7.76
C GLU A 43 2.33 1.21 -7.97
N ALA A 44 1.48 1.03 -6.99
CA ALA A 44 0.12 1.51 -7.10
C ALA A 44 0.10 3.02 -7.18
N LYS A 45 0.96 3.67 -6.41
CA LYS A 45 1.02 5.12 -6.42
C LYS A 45 1.42 5.64 -7.79
N ARG A 46 2.39 4.98 -8.42
CA ARG A 46 2.83 5.41 -9.73
C ARG A 46 1.72 5.23 -10.76
N LYS A 47 1.01 4.13 -10.69
CA LYS A 47 -0.07 3.89 -11.61
C LYS A 47 -1.15 4.95 -11.51
N HIS A 48 -1.55 5.27 -10.31
CA HIS A 48 -2.61 6.25 -10.12
C HIS A 48 -2.15 7.65 -10.44
N HIS A 49 -0.90 7.93 -10.19
CA HIS A 49 -0.40 9.25 -10.46
C HIS A 49 -0.34 9.55 -11.95
N ILE A 50 -0.03 8.55 -12.75
CA ILE A 50 0.03 8.75 -14.16
C ILE A 50 -1.28 9.28 -14.69
N GLY A 51 -2.35 8.76 -14.24
CA GLY A 51 -3.64 9.21 -14.72
C GLY A 51 -4.05 10.54 -14.15
N CYS A 52 -3.58 10.88 -12.99
CA CYS A 52 -3.99 12.11 -12.35
C CYS A 52 -3.08 13.24 -12.57
N THR A 53 -1.99 13.04 -13.09
CA THR A 53 -1.05 14.08 -13.15
C THR A 53 -1.40 15.08 -14.04
N ILE A 54 -2.13 15.43 -14.47
CA ILE A 54 -2.31 16.43 -15.39
C ILE A 54 -2.42 17.74 -14.91
#